data_9884a7bdcad93038bb1f1e39afafe05e
#
_entry.id   9884a7bdcad93038bb1f1e39afafe05e
#
_cell.length_a   1.000
_cell.length_b   1.000
_cell.length_c   1.000
_cell.angle_alpha   90.00
_cell.angle_beta   90.00
_cell.angle_gamma   90.00
#
_symmetry.space_group_name_H-M   'P 1'
#
loop_
_entity.id
_entity.type
_entity.pdbx_description
1 polymer ?
#
loop_
_entity_poly.entity_id
_entity_poly.type
_entity_poly.pdbx_seq_one_letter_code
_entity_poly.pdbx_strand_id
1 'polypeptide(L)'
;QGPVVPLPAHDVLAGLRKLQSAPVSVVPGQPRRTMRDVQQAMLEQVREEHGPQAGLIQEDADTFELLGMLYGEMEREVQREAPAVEMLIRLQVPVAQAALHDREFFLRPQHPARELLNSVAESGASWLGEDDTDPQLVLKLHNAVERVVTEYDGDEEVFENVNNEVQAHFRAMARKAELVERRHVEAARGKDRLEVAKRRASDTIENALQGHVPQKFVQALLDQAWADVLTLTLLRNGEDSDEWREQEAVTRRIVASTSDEGDPESGDDTAAAPDEA
;
A
#
# COMPACT_ATOMS: atom_id res chain seq x y z
N GLN A 1 -47.55 -23.43 -22.45
CA GLN A 1 -46.17 -23.03 -22.82
C GLN A 1 -45.71 -24.05 -23.87
N GLY A 2 -45.42 -23.60 -25.09
CA GLY A 2 -44.88 -24.44 -26.16
C GLY A 2 -43.42 -24.83 -25.86
N PRO A 3 -42.86 -25.81 -26.62
CA PRO A 3 -41.47 -26.21 -26.43
C PRO A 3 -40.52 -25.03 -26.68
N VAL A 4 -39.53 -24.87 -25.80
CA VAL A 4 -38.48 -23.85 -25.97
C VAL A 4 -37.65 -24.16 -27.20
N VAL A 5 -37.49 -23.18 -28.08
CA VAL A 5 -36.63 -23.27 -29.25
C VAL A 5 -35.23 -22.84 -28.86
N PRO A 6 -34.26 -23.75 -28.88
CA PRO A 6 -32.90 -23.41 -28.44
C PRO A 6 -32.24 -22.40 -29.38
N LEU A 7 -31.67 -21.37 -28.79
CA LEU A 7 -30.91 -20.34 -29.52
C LEU A 7 -29.50 -20.83 -29.83
N PRO A 8 -29.02 -20.63 -31.05
CA PRO A 8 -27.60 -20.82 -31.34
C PRO A 8 -26.72 -19.81 -30.63
N ALA A 9 -25.50 -20.20 -30.28
CA ALA A 9 -24.57 -19.40 -29.51
C ALA A 9 -24.30 -18.02 -30.12
N HIS A 10 -24.26 -17.92 -31.46
CA HIS A 10 -24.01 -16.64 -32.15
C HIS A 10 -25.16 -15.63 -31.96
N ASP A 11 -26.40 -16.09 -31.80
CA ASP A 11 -27.56 -15.21 -31.56
C ASP A 11 -27.56 -14.71 -30.12
N VAL A 12 -27.15 -15.54 -29.16
CA VAL A 12 -26.96 -15.15 -27.75
C VAL A 12 -25.88 -14.07 -27.66
N LEU A 13 -24.73 -14.29 -28.29
CA LEU A 13 -23.63 -13.32 -28.33
C LEU A 13 -24.03 -12.02 -29.06
N ALA A 14 -24.80 -12.11 -30.15
CA ALA A 14 -25.31 -10.93 -30.85
C ALA A 14 -26.27 -10.10 -29.99
N GLY A 15 -27.15 -10.76 -29.23
CA GLY A 15 -28.03 -10.10 -28.25
C GLY A 15 -27.24 -9.38 -27.15
N LEU A 16 -26.19 -10.01 -26.61
CA LEU A 16 -25.32 -9.38 -25.62
C LEU A 16 -24.55 -8.19 -26.18
N ARG A 17 -24.03 -8.27 -27.41
CA ARG A 17 -23.37 -7.14 -28.07
C ARG A 17 -24.26 -5.91 -28.22
N LYS A 18 -25.54 -6.10 -28.51
CA LYS A 18 -26.51 -4.99 -28.54
C LYS A 18 -26.68 -4.35 -27.16
N LEU A 19 -26.70 -5.16 -26.08
CA LEU A 19 -26.77 -4.65 -24.71
C LEU A 19 -25.50 -3.93 -24.28
N GLN A 20 -24.34 -4.32 -24.80
CA GLN A 20 -23.05 -3.71 -24.48
C GLN A 20 -23.00 -2.21 -24.83
N SER A 21 -23.66 -1.82 -25.91
CA SER A 21 -23.76 -0.43 -26.35
C SER A 21 -24.79 0.39 -25.55
N ALA A 22 -25.62 -0.25 -24.73
CA ALA A 22 -26.62 0.45 -23.94
C ALA A 22 -26.00 1.13 -22.72
N PRO A 23 -26.34 2.40 -22.44
CA PRO A 23 -25.82 3.09 -21.28
C PRO A 23 -26.32 2.42 -20.00
N VAL A 24 -25.40 2.18 -19.07
CA VAL A 24 -25.70 1.66 -17.74
C VAL A 24 -25.67 2.80 -16.75
N SER A 25 -26.82 3.13 -16.15
CA SER A 25 -26.88 4.13 -15.08
C SER A 25 -26.93 3.43 -13.74
N VAL A 26 -25.98 3.73 -12.88
CA VAL A 26 -26.01 3.32 -11.48
C VAL A 26 -26.56 4.49 -10.67
N VAL A 27 -27.82 4.38 -10.22
CA VAL A 27 -28.48 5.43 -9.44
C VAL A 27 -28.41 5.05 -7.97
N PRO A 28 -27.85 5.90 -7.09
CA PRO A 28 -27.84 5.63 -5.65
C PRO A 28 -29.26 5.37 -5.12
N GLY A 29 -29.42 4.29 -4.36
CA GLY A 29 -30.71 3.92 -3.75
C GLY A 29 -31.66 3.11 -4.64
N GLN A 30 -31.31 2.86 -5.91
CA GLN A 30 -32.06 1.93 -6.76
C GLN A 30 -31.45 0.52 -6.75
N PRO A 31 -32.27 -0.53 -7.03
CA PRO A 31 -31.76 -1.88 -7.21
C PRO A 31 -30.72 -1.89 -8.35
N ARG A 32 -29.59 -2.54 -8.08
CA ARG A 32 -28.52 -2.69 -9.07
C ARG A 32 -28.89 -3.75 -10.11
N ARG A 33 -28.46 -3.55 -11.33
CA ARG A 33 -28.59 -4.54 -12.39
C ARG A 33 -27.84 -5.84 -11.98
N THR A 34 -28.55 -6.94 -11.99
CA THR A 34 -28.00 -8.28 -11.71
C THR A 34 -27.65 -9.01 -13.01
N MET A 35 -26.91 -10.12 -12.92
CA MET A 35 -26.65 -10.96 -14.08
C MET A 35 -27.93 -11.59 -14.64
N ARG A 36 -28.94 -11.83 -13.79
CA ARG A 36 -30.26 -12.27 -14.21
C ARG A 36 -30.98 -11.21 -15.07
N ASP A 37 -30.84 -9.92 -14.73
CA ASP A 37 -31.41 -8.83 -15.51
C ASP A 37 -30.74 -8.73 -16.87
N VAL A 38 -29.43 -8.95 -16.95
CA VAL A 38 -28.68 -9.04 -18.22
C VAL A 38 -29.18 -10.18 -19.08
N GLN A 39 -29.34 -11.38 -18.52
CA GLN A 39 -29.90 -12.54 -19.19
C GLN A 39 -31.31 -12.28 -19.72
N GLN A 40 -32.16 -11.69 -18.90
CA GLN A 40 -33.52 -11.40 -19.26
C GLN A 40 -33.62 -10.35 -20.40
N ALA A 41 -32.87 -9.25 -20.29
CA ALA A 41 -32.81 -8.22 -21.31
C ALA A 41 -32.29 -8.76 -22.65
N MET A 42 -31.28 -9.63 -22.61
CA MET A 42 -30.77 -10.31 -23.81
C MET A 42 -31.85 -11.22 -24.43
N LEU A 43 -32.55 -12.02 -23.62
CA LEU A 43 -33.62 -12.89 -24.12
C LEU A 43 -34.79 -12.11 -24.69
N GLU A 44 -35.17 -10.98 -24.12
CA GLU A 44 -36.22 -10.09 -24.66
C GLU A 44 -35.84 -9.62 -26.07
N GLN A 45 -34.60 -9.13 -26.26
CA GLN A 45 -34.10 -8.69 -27.57
C GLN A 45 -34.11 -9.81 -28.61
N VAL A 46 -33.60 -10.98 -28.24
CA VAL A 46 -33.50 -12.11 -29.19
C VAL A 46 -34.90 -12.66 -29.53
N ARG A 47 -35.84 -12.63 -28.59
CA ARG A 47 -37.24 -13.05 -28.84
C ARG A 47 -37.99 -12.13 -29.81
N GLU A 48 -37.62 -10.87 -29.88
CA GLU A 48 -38.17 -9.96 -30.91
C GLU A 48 -37.81 -10.41 -32.34
N GLU A 49 -36.61 -11.00 -32.49
CA GLU A 49 -36.10 -11.45 -33.81
C GLU A 49 -36.44 -12.92 -34.12
N HIS A 50 -36.41 -13.80 -33.11
CA HIS A 50 -36.56 -15.25 -33.28
C HIS A 50 -37.89 -15.83 -32.75
N GLY A 51 -38.73 -14.96 -32.20
CA GLY A 51 -40.05 -15.35 -31.69
C GLY A 51 -40.06 -15.65 -30.20
N PRO A 52 -41.27 -15.64 -29.58
CA PRO A 52 -41.43 -15.69 -28.11
C PRO A 52 -41.01 -16.99 -27.47
N GLN A 53 -40.80 -18.08 -28.22
CA GLN A 53 -40.36 -19.38 -27.71
C GLN A 53 -38.85 -19.55 -27.72
N ALA A 54 -38.10 -18.56 -28.22
CA ALA A 54 -36.66 -18.58 -28.22
C ALA A 54 -36.11 -18.61 -26.77
N GLY A 55 -35.18 -19.50 -26.48
CA GLY A 55 -34.59 -19.65 -25.14
C GLY A 55 -33.20 -20.22 -25.18
N LEU A 56 -32.50 -20.08 -24.06
CA LEU A 56 -31.12 -20.56 -23.92
C LEU A 56 -31.08 -22.11 -23.89
N ILE A 57 -30.03 -22.68 -24.42
CA ILE A 57 -29.66 -24.06 -24.11
C ILE A 57 -29.25 -24.15 -22.64
N GLN A 58 -29.33 -25.36 -22.05
CA GLN A 58 -29.05 -25.56 -20.64
C GLN A 58 -27.64 -25.06 -20.23
N GLU A 59 -26.65 -25.34 -21.05
CA GLU A 59 -25.27 -24.94 -20.78
C GLU A 59 -25.07 -23.43 -20.71
N ASP A 60 -25.75 -22.64 -21.54
CA ASP A 60 -25.68 -21.18 -21.52
C ASP A 60 -26.46 -20.63 -20.33
N ALA A 61 -27.59 -21.27 -19.98
CA ALA A 61 -28.34 -20.92 -18.77
C ALA A 61 -27.50 -21.13 -17.50
N ASP A 62 -26.82 -22.29 -17.43
CA ASP A 62 -25.89 -22.59 -16.31
C ASP A 62 -24.74 -21.59 -16.23
N THR A 63 -24.22 -21.13 -17.38
CA THR A 63 -23.19 -20.07 -17.43
C THR A 63 -23.69 -18.78 -16.79
N PHE A 64 -24.89 -18.33 -17.11
CA PHE A 64 -25.50 -17.15 -16.47
C PHE A 64 -25.73 -17.35 -14.97
N GLU A 65 -26.12 -18.53 -14.53
CA GLU A 65 -26.30 -18.86 -13.12
C GLU A 65 -24.95 -18.78 -12.36
N LEU A 66 -23.90 -19.39 -12.90
CA LEU A 66 -22.55 -19.32 -12.32
C LEU A 66 -22.01 -17.89 -12.26
N LEU A 67 -22.23 -17.10 -13.31
CA LEU A 67 -21.88 -15.67 -13.29
C LEU A 67 -22.67 -14.91 -12.23
N GLY A 68 -23.96 -15.22 -12.07
CA GLY A 68 -24.77 -14.63 -11.01
C GLY A 68 -24.24 -14.90 -9.61
N MET A 69 -23.77 -16.13 -9.36
CA MET A 69 -23.12 -16.50 -8.09
C MET A 69 -21.81 -15.73 -7.90
N LEU A 70 -20.96 -15.69 -8.93
CA LEU A 70 -19.67 -14.97 -8.89
C LEU A 70 -19.86 -13.48 -8.59
N TYR A 71 -20.77 -12.80 -9.29
CA TYR A 71 -21.08 -11.40 -9.05
C TYR A 71 -21.70 -11.18 -7.66
N GLY A 72 -22.54 -12.10 -7.18
CA GLY A 72 -23.11 -12.05 -5.85
C GLY A 72 -22.06 -12.12 -4.73
N GLU A 73 -21.01 -12.93 -4.89
CA GLU A 73 -19.89 -12.97 -3.96
C GLU A 73 -19.08 -11.66 -4.00
N MET A 74 -18.74 -11.17 -5.19
CA MET A 74 -18.00 -9.93 -5.35
C MET A 74 -18.75 -8.72 -4.77
N GLU A 75 -20.07 -8.64 -4.95
CA GLU A 75 -20.89 -7.56 -4.38
C GLU A 75 -20.92 -7.56 -2.85
N ARG A 76 -20.72 -8.71 -2.20
CA ARG A 76 -20.62 -8.79 -0.74
C ARG A 76 -19.28 -8.27 -0.22
N GLU A 77 -18.21 -8.47 -0.98
CA GLU A 77 -16.85 -8.05 -0.61
C GLU A 77 -16.60 -6.57 -0.89
N VAL A 78 -17.21 -6.04 -1.96
CA VAL A 78 -17.01 -4.65 -2.38
C VAL A 78 -17.86 -3.70 -1.55
N GLN A 79 -17.26 -2.62 -1.08
CA GLN A 79 -17.98 -1.58 -0.33
C GLN A 79 -19.03 -0.88 -1.21
N ARG A 80 -20.20 -0.60 -0.64
CA ARG A 80 -21.37 -0.14 -1.41
C ARG A 80 -21.17 1.17 -2.16
N GLU A 81 -20.33 2.04 -1.65
CA GLU A 81 -20.05 3.36 -2.22
C GLU A 81 -18.77 3.39 -3.06
N ALA A 82 -18.08 2.24 -3.16
CA ALA A 82 -16.85 2.18 -3.92
C ALA A 82 -17.09 2.40 -5.43
N PRO A 83 -16.22 3.14 -6.12
CA PRO A 83 -16.27 3.31 -7.58
C PRO A 83 -16.28 1.98 -8.34
N ALA A 84 -15.69 0.94 -7.75
CA ALA A 84 -15.66 -0.42 -8.28
C ALA A 84 -17.05 -1.01 -8.54
N VAL A 85 -18.07 -0.59 -7.80
CA VAL A 85 -19.45 -1.10 -7.99
C VAL A 85 -19.97 -0.78 -9.39
N GLU A 86 -19.81 0.45 -9.84
CA GLU A 86 -20.21 0.86 -11.19
C GLU A 86 -19.41 0.10 -12.25
N MET A 87 -18.09 -0.03 -12.06
CA MET A 87 -17.20 -0.76 -12.95
C MET A 87 -17.60 -2.23 -13.07
N LEU A 88 -17.92 -2.91 -11.96
CA LEU A 88 -18.41 -4.29 -11.96
C LEU A 88 -19.71 -4.44 -12.76
N ILE A 89 -20.66 -3.53 -12.57
CA ILE A 89 -21.94 -3.55 -13.29
C ILE A 89 -21.71 -3.33 -14.80
N ARG A 90 -20.81 -2.45 -15.18
CA ARG A 90 -20.47 -2.22 -16.60
C ARG A 90 -19.80 -3.42 -17.25
N LEU A 91 -19.00 -4.18 -16.49
CA LEU A 91 -18.34 -5.40 -16.96
C LEU A 91 -19.28 -6.60 -17.12
N GLN A 92 -20.50 -6.59 -16.58
CA GLN A 92 -21.42 -7.74 -16.64
C GLN A 92 -21.62 -8.28 -18.06
N VAL A 93 -21.84 -7.42 -19.04
CA VAL A 93 -22.10 -7.82 -20.44
C VAL A 93 -20.85 -8.37 -21.11
N PRO A 94 -19.70 -7.67 -21.16
CA PRO A 94 -18.47 -8.23 -21.76
C PRO A 94 -17.99 -9.50 -21.05
N VAL A 95 -18.13 -9.60 -19.74
CA VAL A 95 -17.78 -10.81 -18.98
C VAL A 95 -18.73 -11.98 -19.33
N ALA A 96 -20.04 -11.72 -19.48
CA ALA A 96 -20.97 -12.74 -19.94
C ALA A 96 -20.63 -13.24 -21.34
N GLN A 97 -20.27 -12.35 -22.27
CA GLN A 97 -19.80 -12.75 -23.60
C GLN A 97 -18.53 -13.60 -23.52
N ALA A 98 -17.54 -13.19 -22.73
CA ALA A 98 -16.30 -13.93 -22.57
C ALA A 98 -16.53 -15.34 -21.99
N ALA A 99 -17.37 -15.46 -20.96
CA ALA A 99 -17.68 -16.76 -20.33
C ALA A 99 -18.50 -17.70 -21.25
N LEU A 100 -19.35 -17.14 -22.12
CA LEU A 100 -20.08 -17.93 -23.11
C LEU A 100 -19.20 -18.34 -24.29
N HIS A 101 -18.21 -17.50 -24.64
CA HIS A 101 -17.28 -17.76 -25.74
C HIS A 101 -16.22 -18.79 -25.33
N ASP A 102 -15.63 -18.62 -24.13
CA ASP A 102 -14.65 -19.55 -23.56
C ASP A 102 -15.09 -20.06 -22.18
N ARG A 103 -15.47 -21.32 -22.13
CA ARG A 103 -15.89 -22.00 -20.88
C ARG A 103 -14.77 -22.21 -19.88
N GLU A 104 -13.51 -22.10 -20.31
CA GLU A 104 -12.37 -22.10 -19.40
C GLU A 104 -12.35 -20.86 -18.48
N PHE A 105 -13.20 -19.87 -18.73
CA PHE A 105 -13.42 -18.72 -17.84
C PHE A 105 -13.62 -19.14 -16.37
N PHE A 106 -14.39 -20.20 -16.11
CA PHE A 106 -14.62 -20.69 -14.74
C PHE A 106 -13.51 -21.60 -14.22
N LEU A 107 -12.75 -22.24 -15.11
CA LEU A 107 -11.72 -23.22 -14.75
C LEU A 107 -10.34 -22.58 -14.55
N ARG A 108 -10.04 -21.52 -15.29
CA ARG A 108 -8.75 -20.82 -15.25
C ARG A 108 -8.84 -19.55 -14.41
N PRO A 109 -8.21 -19.50 -13.21
CA PRO A 109 -8.13 -18.25 -12.42
C PRO A 109 -7.46 -17.10 -13.18
N GLN A 110 -6.54 -17.41 -14.10
CA GLN A 110 -5.79 -16.46 -14.93
C GLN A 110 -6.48 -16.13 -16.26
N HIS A 111 -7.76 -16.45 -16.41
CA HIS A 111 -8.51 -16.02 -17.59
C HIS A 111 -8.56 -14.49 -17.65
N PRO A 112 -8.21 -13.84 -18.77
CA PRO A 112 -8.04 -12.37 -18.82
C PRO A 112 -9.25 -11.58 -18.35
N ALA A 113 -10.47 -12.01 -18.68
CA ALA A 113 -11.68 -11.38 -18.20
C ALA A 113 -11.89 -11.55 -16.67
N ARG A 114 -11.46 -12.67 -16.08
CA ARG A 114 -11.48 -12.86 -14.61
C ARG A 114 -10.44 -12.01 -13.91
N GLU A 115 -9.25 -11.88 -14.47
CA GLU A 115 -8.20 -11.05 -13.88
C GLU A 115 -8.65 -9.58 -13.76
N LEU A 116 -9.26 -9.02 -14.81
CA LEU A 116 -9.80 -7.66 -14.75
C LEU A 116 -10.92 -7.55 -13.71
N LEU A 117 -11.86 -8.50 -13.73
CA LEU A 117 -12.98 -8.54 -12.79
C LEU A 117 -12.49 -8.59 -11.33
N ASN A 118 -11.50 -9.45 -11.04
CA ASN A 118 -10.90 -9.57 -9.72
C ASN A 118 -10.16 -8.28 -9.32
N SER A 119 -9.40 -7.66 -10.22
CA SER A 119 -8.69 -6.41 -9.95
C SER A 119 -9.65 -5.27 -9.59
N VAL A 120 -10.78 -5.19 -10.26
CA VAL A 120 -11.83 -4.20 -9.95
C VAL A 120 -12.48 -4.50 -8.59
N ALA A 121 -12.83 -5.76 -8.33
CA ALA A 121 -13.45 -6.16 -7.06
C ALA A 121 -12.51 -5.91 -5.87
N GLU A 122 -11.23 -6.28 -5.99
CA GLU A 122 -10.21 -6.10 -4.96
C GLU A 122 -10.00 -4.61 -4.64
N SER A 123 -9.98 -3.75 -5.66
CA SER A 123 -9.89 -2.30 -5.46
C SER A 123 -11.07 -1.74 -4.67
N GLY A 124 -12.25 -2.30 -4.86
CA GLY A 124 -13.46 -1.91 -4.15
C GLY A 124 -13.57 -2.49 -2.74
N ALA A 125 -13.00 -3.67 -2.50
CA ALA A 125 -12.96 -4.28 -1.17
C ALA A 125 -11.99 -3.53 -0.22
N SER A 126 -10.88 -3.03 -0.75
CA SER A 126 -9.89 -2.25 0.00
C SER A 126 -10.17 -0.74 0.05
N TRP A 127 -11.27 -0.28 -0.55
CA TRP A 127 -11.64 1.13 -0.56
C TRP A 127 -12.14 1.59 0.81
N LEU A 128 -11.43 2.53 1.44
CA LEU A 128 -11.75 3.09 2.76
C LEU A 128 -12.32 4.53 2.71
N GLY A 129 -12.55 5.07 1.52
CA GLY A 129 -13.02 6.42 1.27
C GLY A 129 -12.14 7.19 0.28
N GLU A 130 -12.53 8.43 -0.06
CA GLU A 130 -11.83 9.23 -1.07
C GLU A 130 -10.37 9.54 -0.70
N ASP A 131 -10.07 9.66 0.60
CA ASP A 131 -8.73 10.04 1.09
C ASP A 131 -7.72 8.86 1.08
N ASP A 132 -8.19 7.62 1.06
CA ASP A 132 -7.33 6.42 1.16
C ASP A 132 -7.14 5.68 -0.17
N THR A 133 -7.88 6.06 -1.20
CA THR A 133 -7.81 5.39 -2.50
C THR A 133 -6.80 6.10 -3.40
N ASP A 134 -5.94 5.35 -4.07
CA ASP A 134 -5.10 5.91 -5.12
C ASP A 134 -5.97 6.38 -6.31
N PRO A 135 -6.16 7.70 -6.54
CA PRO A 135 -7.00 8.20 -7.62
C PRO A 135 -6.52 7.75 -9.00
N GLN A 136 -5.22 7.48 -9.13
CA GLN A 136 -4.61 7.00 -10.36
C GLN A 136 -5.00 5.54 -10.66
N LEU A 137 -5.10 4.71 -9.62
CA LEU A 137 -5.58 3.34 -9.77
C LEU A 137 -7.04 3.32 -10.23
N VAL A 138 -7.91 4.09 -9.57
CA VAL A 138 -9.33 4.19 -9.94
C VAL A 138 -9.48 4.66 -11.38
N LEU A 139 -8.73 5.67 -11.78
CA LEU A 139 -8.75 6.17 -13.17
C LEU A 139 -8.28 5.10 -14.18
N LYS A 140 -7.23 4.35 -13.85
CA LYS A 140 -6.73 3.28 -14.73
C LYS A 140 -7.72 2.13 -14.86
N LEU A 141 -8.33 1.73 -13.75
CA LEU A 141 -9.38 0.70 -13.78
C LEU A 141 -10.61 1.18 -14.56
N HIS A 142 -11.02 2.42 -14.35
CA HIS A 142 -12.12 3.01 -15.12
C HIS A 142 -11.82 3.02 -16.62
N ASN A 143 -10.65 3.46 -17.03
CA ASN A 143 -10.23 3.44 -18.43
C ASN A 143 -10.14 2.02 -19.00
N ALA A 144 -9.66 1.05 -18.22
CA ALA A 144 -9.62 -0.36 -18.60
C ALA A 144 -11.02 -0.91 -18.86
N VAL A 145 -11.95 -0.64 -17.94
CA VAL A 145 -13.37 -1.04 -18.08
C VAL A 145 -14.01 -0.36 -19.30
N GLU A 146 -13.78 0.94 -19.50
CA GLU A 146 -14.29 1.68 -20.64
C GLU A 146 -13.81 1.08 -21.97
N ARG A 147 -12.53 0.75 -22.08
CA ARG A 147 -11.97 0.11 -23.27
C ARG A 147 -12.58 -1.26 -23.51
N VAL A 148 -12.73 -2.09 -22.49
CA VAL A 148 -13.37 -3.40 -22.63
C VAL A 148 -14.82 -3.24 -23.10
N VAL A 149 -15.59 -2.33 -22.51
CA VAL A 149 -16.99 -2.09 -22.87
C VAL A 149 -17.12 -1.59 -24.32
N THR A 150 -16.17 -0.80 -24.80
CA THR A 150 -16.24 -0.20 -26.17
C THR A 150 -15.59 -1.08 -27.24
N GLU A 151 -14.52 -1.81 -26.91
CA GLU A 151 -13.68 -2.48 -27.90
C GLU A 151 -13.87 -4.00 -27.95
N TYR A 152 -14.39 -4.61 -26.84
CA TYR A 152 -14.51 -6.08 -26.81
C TYR A 152 -15.58 -6.60 -27.80
N ASP A 153 -15.15 -7.39 -28.74
CA ASP A 153 -15.97 -8.02 -29.80
C ASP A 153 -15.88 -9.55 -29.83
N GLY A 154 -15.24 -10.14 -28.83
CA GLY A 154 -14.98 -11.57 -28.74
C GLY A 154 -13.48 -11.91 -28.73
N ASP A 155 -12.59 -10.94 -28.94
CA ASP A 155 -11.14 -11.12 -28.88
C ASP A 155 -10.63 -10.83 -27.47
N GLU A 156 -10.03 -11.84 -26.83
CA GLU A 156 -9.48 -11.75 -25.47
C GLU A 156 -8.28 -10.78 -25.37
N GLU A 157 -7.65 -10.42 -26.49
CA GLU A 157 -6.51 -9.50 -26.52
C GLU A 157 -6.84 -8.16 -25.86
N VAL A 158 -8.08 -7.70 -25.96
CA VAL A 158 -8.54 -6.46 -25.30
C VAL A 158 -8.41 -6.56 -23.78
N PHE A 159 -8.84 -7.70 -23.18
CA PHE A 159 -8.69 -7.95 -21.75
C PHE A 159 -7.23 -8.10 -21.35
N GLU A 160 -6.41 -8.81 -22.14
CA GLU A 160 -4.98 -8.98 -21.88
C GLU A 160 -4.24 -7.63 -21.86
N ASN A 161 -4.51 -6.78 -22.82
CA ASN A 161 -3.89 -5.46 -22.94
C ASN A 161 -4.22 -4.57 -21.74
N VAL A 162 -5.50 -4.47 -21.35
CA VAL A 162 -5.88 -3.66 -20.18
C VAL A 162 -5.35 -4.23 -18.88
N ASN A 163 -5.30 -5.56 -18.71
CA ASN A 163 -4.71 -6.21 -17.56
C ASN A 163 -3.23 -5.90 -17.44
N ASN A 164 -2.48 -5.95 -18.54
CA ASN A 164 -1.06 -5.61 -18.54
C ASN A 164 -0.80 -4.17 -18.08
N GLU A 165 -1.65 -3.22 -18.49
CA GLU A 165 -1.58 -1.83 -18.05
C GLU A 165 -1.90 -1.66 -16.55
N VAL A 166 -2.94 -2.33 -16.06
CA VAL A 166 -3.33 -2.33 -14.64
C VAL A 166 -2.24 -2.98 -13.79
N GLN A 167 -1.73 -4.15 -14.20
CA GLN A 167 -0.65 -4.85 -13.49
C GLN A 167 0.66 -4.06 -13.47
N ALA A 168 0.97 -3.33 -14.54
CA ALA A 168 2.15 -2.45 -14.56
C ALA A 168 2.02 -1.33 -13.51
N HIS A 169 0.81 -0.79 -13.33
CA HIS A 169 0.55 0.20 -12.29
C HIS A 169 0.70 -0.39 -10.88
N PHE A 170 0.12 -1.55 -10.59
CA PHE A 170 0.28 -2.23 -9.31
C PHE A 170 1.75 -2.51 -8.97
N ARG A 171 2.54 -2.97 -9.96
CA ARG A 171 3.98 -3.19 -9.76
C ARG A 171 4.73 -1.88 -9.46
N ALA A 172 4.36 -0.78 -10.09
CA ALA A 172 4.96 0.54 -9.82
C ALA A 172 4.62 1.03 -8.40
N MET A 173 3.37 0.85 -7.96
CA MET A 173 2.94 1.18 -6.60
C MET A 173 3.67 0.33 -5.56
N ALA A 174 3.76 -0.98 -5.77
CA ALA A 174 4.46 -1.89 -4.86
C ALA A 174 5.94 -1.50 -4.70
N ARG A 175 6.62 -1.18 -5.80
CA ARG A 175 8.03 -0.68 -5.75
C ARG A 175 8.15 0.63 -4.98
N LYS A 176 7.19 1.55 -5.16
CA LYS A 176 7.19 2.82 -4.43
C LYS A 176 6.99 2.60 -2.93
N ALA A 177 6.05 1.73 -2.56
CA ALA A 177 5.80 1.37 -1.17
C ALA A 177 7.03 0.71 -0.53
N GLU A 178 7.69 -0.23 -1.22
CA GLU A 178 8.92 -0.87 -0.77
C GLU A 178 10.06 0.14 -0.53
N LEU A 179 10.23 1.11 -1.43
CA LEU A 179 11.23 2.17 -1.26
C LEU A 179 10.95 3.06 -0.04
N VAL A 180 9.68 3.40 0.21
CA VAL A 180 9.27 4.18 1.37
C VAL A 180 9.52 3.38 2.65
N GLU A 181 9.09 2.12 2.69
CA GLU A 181 9.32 1.22 3.83
C GLU A 181 10.81 1.06 4.14
N ARG A 182 11.62 0.82 3.12
CA ARG A 182 13.07 0.73 3.28
C ARG A 182 13.69 2.00 3.89
N ARG A 183 13.25 3.19 3.42
CA ARG A 183 13.70 4.47 3.99
C ARG A 183 13.29 4.62 5.45
N HIS A 184 12.08 4.22 5.81
CA HIS A 184 11.61 4.24 7.21
C HIS A 184 12.45 3.33 8.09
N VAL A 185 12.73 2.10 7.64
CA VAL A 185 13.59 1.15 8.37
C VAL A 185 15.02 1.69 8.52
N GLU A 186 15.59 2.25 7.46
CA GLU A 186 16.94 2.84 7.51
C GLU A 186 17.00 4.06 8.45
N ALA A 187 15.97 4.92 8.43
CA ALA A 187 15.87 6.05 9.35
C ALA A 187 15.74 5.62 10.81
N ALA A 188 14.90 4.60 11.09
CA ALA A 188 14.75 4.03 12.42
C ALA A 188 16.08 3.44 12.93
N ARG A 189 16.77 2.64 12.11
CA ARG A 189 18.09 2.09 12.44
C ARG A 189 19.13 3.20 12.68
N GLY A 190 19.11 4.26 11.87
CA GLY A 190 19.98 5.42 12.06
C GLY A 190 19.74 6.12 13.40
N LYS A 191 18.47 6.28 13.77
CA LYS A 191 18.09 6.85 15.08
C LYS A 191 18.55 5.97 16.23
N ASP A 192 18.31 4.66 16.15
CA ASP A 192 18.74 3.71 17.19
C ASP A 192 20.26 3.71 17.36
N ARG A 193 21.01 3.71 16.25
CA ARG A 193 22.48 3.81 16.30
C ARG A 193 22.95 5.10 16.95
N LEU A 194 22.31 6.22 16.68
CA LEU A 194 22.62 7.51 17.29
C LEU A 194 22.35 7.49 18.80
N GLU A 195 21.22 6.95 19.23
CA GLU A 195 20.89 6.84 20.66
C GLU A 195 21.87 5.92 21.42
N VAL A 196 22.25 4.79 20.82
CA VAL A 196 23.26 3.90 21.39
C VAL A 196 24.62 4.61 21.50
N ALA A 197 25.04 5.33 20.44
CA ALA A 197 26.31 6.06 20.44
C ALA A 197 26.32 7.18 21.48
N LYS A 198 25.23 7.94 21.62
CA LYS A 198 25.09 8.97 22.66
C LYS A 198 25.18 8.40 24.07
N ARG A 199 24.47 7.31 24.32
CA ARG A 199 24.50 6.62 25.62
C ARG A 199 25.92 6.16 25.94
N ARG A 200 26.59 5.53 24.97
CA ARG A 200 27.98 5.07 25.15
C ARG A 200 28.97 6.21 25.40
N ALA A 201 28.80 7.35 24.71
CA ALA A 201 29.59 8.55 24.95
C ALA A 201 29.38 9.09 26.37
N SER A 202 28.14 9.18 26.84
CA SER A 202 27.82 9.60 28.22
C SER A 202 28.40 8.64 29.26
N ASP A 203 28.23 7.33 29.07
CA ASP A 203 28.81 6.32 29.97
C ASP A 203 30.34 6.43 30.06
N THR A 204 31.00 6.73 28.95
CA THR A 204 32.46 6.93 28.89
C THR A 204 32.91 8.15 29.71
N ILE A 205 32.16 9.27 29.59
CA ILE A 205 32.42 10.49 30.36
C ILE A 205 32.15 10.22 31.86
N GLU A 206 31.01 9.62 32.19
CA GLU A 206 30.66 9.30 33.56
C GLU A 206 31.68 8.39 34.22
N ASN A 207 32.15 7.35 33.53
CA ASN A 207 33.19 6.45 34.00
C ASN A 207 34.54 7.18 34.23
N ALA A 208 34.90 8.12 33.36
CA ALA A 208 36.10 8.91 33.56
C ALA A 208 35.98 9.90 34.74
N LEU A 209 34.78 10.37 35.05
CA LEU A 209 34.49 11.27 36.16
C LEU A 209 34.40 10.55 37.53
N GLN A 210 34.39 9.23 37.57
CA GLN A 210 34.29 8.50 38.84
C GLN A 210 35.39 8.94 39.86
N GLY A 211 34.94 9.56 40.96
CA GLY A 211 35.85 10.08 42.01
C GLY A 211 36.43 11.47 41.75
N HIS A 212 36.04 12.12 40.70
CA HIS A 212 36.46 13.48 40.30
C HIS A 212 35.28 14.42 40.24
N VAL A 213 35.42 15.63 40.78
CA VAL A 213 34.41 16.69 40.69
C VAL A 213 35.02 17.83 39.86
N PRO A 214 34.83 17.86 38.53
CA PRO A 214 35.38 18.90 37.68
C PRO A 214 34.67 20.24 37.93
N GLN A 215 35.31 21.32 37.57
CA GLN A 215 34.70 22.66 37.58
C GLN A 215 33.49 22.68 36.64
N LYS A 216 32.47 23.48 36.95
CA LYS A 216 31.20 23.57 36.19
C LYS A 216 31.41 23.79 34.69
N PHE A 217 32.40 24.58 34.31
CA PHE A 217 32.76 24.84 32.92
C PHE A 217 33.25 23.57 32.22
N VAL A 218 34.10 22.81 32.86
CA VAL A 218 34.66 21.55 32.32
C VAL A 218 33.57 20.50 32.19
N GLN A 219 32.67 20.40 33.16
CA GLN A 219 31.53 19.48 33.09
C GLN A 219 30.62 19.84 31.91
N ALA A 220 30.30 21.13 31.72
CA ALA A 220 29.51 21.55 30.56
C ALA A 220 30.20 21.26 29.23
N LEU A 221 31.52 21.38 29.15
CA LEU A 221 32.30 21.05 27.96
C LEU A 221 32.21 19.54 27.67
N LEU A 222 32.36 18.68 28.68
CA LEU A 222 32.30 17.22 28.56
C LEU A 222 30.90 16.75 28.16
N ASP A 223 29.86 17.27 28.83
CA ASP A 223 28.48 16.83 28.63
C ASP A 223 27.89 17.30 27.28
N GLN A 224 28.42 18.31 26.66
CA GLN A 224 27.94 18.88 25.40
C GLN A 224 28.95 18.62 24.26
N ALA A 225 29.93 19.45 24.10
CA ALA A 225 30.84 19.41 22.95
C ALA A 225 31.63 18.11 22.85
N TRP A 226 32.14 17.63 23.99
CA TRP A 226 32.94 16.39 24.00
C TRP A 226 32.08 15.14 23.79
N ALA A 227 30.89 15.09 24.37
CA ALA A 227 29.91 14.04 24.13
C ALA A 227 29.55 13.92 22.65
N ASP A 228 29.41 15.06 21.95
CA ASP A 228 29.18 15.08 20.50
C ASP A 228 30.37 14.52 19.72
N VAL A 229 31.61 14.86 20.11
CA VAL A 229 32.82 14.32 19.48
C VAL A 229 32.89 12.79 19.66
N LEU A 230 32.66 12.28 20.87
CA LEU A 230 32.63 10.85 21.16
C LEU A 230 31.54 10.13 20.38
N THR A 231 30.34 10.71 20.33
CA THR A 231 29.20 10.18 19.58
C THR A 231 29.54 10.08 18.09
N LEU A 232 30.11 11.11 17.50
CA LEU A 232 30.50 11.12 16.08
C LEU A 232 31.60 10.10 15.80
N THR A 233 32.59 9.93 16.71
CA THR A 233 33.64 8.92 16.56
C THR A 233 33.06 7.51 16.57
N LEU A 234 32.14 7.20 17.47
CA LEU A 234 31.43 5.91 17.49
C LEU A 234 30.65 5.65 16.22
N LEU A 235 29.92 6.64 15.72
CA LEU A 235 29.11 6.48 14.50
C LEU A 235 29.94 6.26 13.24
N ARG A 236 31.13 6.87 13.16
CA ARG A 236 32.02 6.79 11.99
C ARG A 236 32.93 5.57 12.03
N ASN A 237 33.55 5.32 13.15
CA ASN A 237 34.67 4.38 13.26
C ASN A 237 34.28 3.13 14.04
N GLY A 238 33.29 3.19 14.92
CA GLY A 238 32.86 2.10 15.78
C GLY A 238 33.66 2.01 17.09
N GLU A 239 33.20 1.17 18.00
CA GLU A 239 33.75 1.02 19.35
C GLU A 239 35.12 0.29 19.34
N ASP A 240 35.38 -0.58 18.39
CA ASP A 240 36.62 -1.35 18.30
C ASP A 240 37.77 -0.60 17.59
N SER A 241 37.54 0.66 17.18
CA SER A 241 38.51 1.46 16.43
C SER A 241 39.62 2.02 17.31
N ASP A 242 40.78 2.28 16.71
CA ASP A 242 41.89 2.96 17.40
C ASP A 242 41.52 4.42 17.73
N GLU A 243 40.75 5.08 16.86
CA GLU A 243 40.22 6.42 17.10
C GLU A 243 39.34 6.47 18.36
N TRP A 244 38.52 5.47 18.59
CA TRP A 244 37.70 5.41 19.80
C TRP A 244 38.59 5.24 21.04
N ARG A 245 39.56 4.35 21.03
CA ARG A 245 40.51 4.15 22.14
C ARG A 245 41.31 5.43 22.44
N GLU A 246 41.70 6.16 21.41
CA GLU A 246 42.37 7.44 21.56
C GLU A 246 41.46 8.48 22.24
N GLN A 247 40.19 8.57 21.82
CA GLN A 247 39.23 9.49 22.43
C GLN A 247 38.91 9.11 23.89
N GLU A 248 38.85 7.85 24.23
CA GLU A 248 38.73 7.42 25.64
C GLU A 248 39.96 7.83 26.47
N ALA A 249 41.16 7.72 25.93
CA ALA A 249 42.39 8.16 26.59
C ALA A 249 42.43 9.69 26.75
N VAL A 250 41.97 10.45 25.75
CA VAL A 250 41.84 11.92 25.84
C VAL A 250 40.82 12.30 26.91
N THR A 251 39.68 11.64 26.97
CA THR A 251 38.66 11.90 28.00
C THR A 251 39.22 11.77 29.41
N ARG A 252 39.95 10.67 29.66
CA ARG A 252 40.63 10.48 30.97
C ARG A 252 41.66 11.57 31.26
N ARG A 253 42.44 12.00 30.27
CA ARG A 253 43.41 13.12 30.45
C ARG A 253 42.75 14.45 30.75
N ILE A 254 41.63 14.76 30.09
CA ILE A 254 40.87 16.00 30.37
C ILE A 254 40.40 16.00 31.82
N VAL A 255 39.81 14.89 32.27
CA VAL A 255 39.33 14.77 33.66
C VAL A 255 40.49 14.86 34.66
N ALA A 256 41.59 14.18 34.43
CA ALA A 256 42.75 14.18 35.36
C ALA A 256 43.38 15.59 35.45
N SER A 257 43.56 16.30 34.32
CA SER A 257 44.19 17.62 34.32
C SER A 257 43.34 18.70 34.99
N THR A 258 42.02 18.51 35.05
CA THR A 258 41.10 19.51 35.64
C THR A 258 40.74 19.22 37.11
N SER A 259 41.12 18.04 37.62
CA SER A 259 40.91 17.67 39.04
C SER A 259 42.07 18.03 39.94
N ASP A 260 43.26 18.35 39.41
CA ASP A 260 44.49 18.64 40.14
C ASP A 260 44.67 20.14 40.48
N GLU A 261 43.78 21.04 40.00
CA GLU A 261 43.84 22.48 40.31
C GLU A 261 42.91 22.92 41.45
N GLY A 262 42.63 22.06 42.40
CA GLY A 262 41.70 22.30 43.52
C GLY A 262 42.34 22.44 44.86
N ASP A 263 43.51 23.10 45.01
CA ASP A 263 43.95 23.65 46.27
C ASP A 263 44.86 24.86 46.12
N PRO A 264 44.32 26.07 46.09
CA PRO A 264 45.04 27.23 46.55
C PRO A 264 44.39 27.81 47.82
N GLU A 265 45.19 27.80 48.89
CA GLU A 265 45.09 28.65 50.06
C GLU A 265 44.27 28.15 51.25
N SER A 266 44.94 27.38 52.06
CA SER A 266 44.95 27.69 53.48
C SER A 266 46.05 28.73 53.78
N GLY A 267 45.76 29.96 53.51
CA GLY A 267 46.53 31.12 53.99
C GLY A 267 46.15 31.40 55.41
N ASP A 268 46.97 30.86 56.31
CA ASP A 268 47.12 31.30 57.69
C ASP A 268 47.49 32.80 57.68
N ASP A 269 46.64 33.63 58.25
CA ASP A 269 47.00 34.97 58.65
C ASP A 269 46.53 35.26 60.06
N THR A 270 47.30 34.69 60.97
CA THR A 270 47.42 35.18 62.34
C THR A 270 48.41 36.33 62.40
N ALA A 271 47.92 37.54 62.24
CA ALA A 271 48.71 38.72 62.61
C ALA A 271 48.07 39.41 63.81
N ALA A 272 48.79 39.31 64.84
CA ALA A 272 48.61 39.95 66.16
C ALA A 272 48.37 41.45 66.05
N ALA A 273 47.50 41.93 66.90
CA ALA A 273 47.40 43.29 67.30
C ALA A 273 48.59 43.68 68.20
N PRO A 274 49.08 44.90 68.16
CA PRO A 274 49.64 45.58 69.33
C PRO A 274 48.73 46.67 69.82
N ASP A 275 48.68 46.64 71.08
CA ASP A 275 48.18 47.55 72.08
C ASP A 275 48.75 48.98 71.95
N GLU A 276 48.08 49.92 72.62
CA GLU A 276 48.51 51.27 73.13
C GLU A 276 48.06 52.52 72.35
N ALA A 277 47.32 53.27 73.07
CA ALA A 277 47.28 54.50 73.82
C ALA A 277 46.10 55.41 73.43
#